data_dca8559a0f6443483826ac428d684422
#
_entry.id   dca8559a0f6443483826ac428d684422
#
_cell.length_a   1.000
_cell.length_b   1.000
_cell.length_c   1.000
_cell.angle_alpha   90.00
_cell.angle_beta   90.00
_cell.angle_gamma   90.00
#
_symmetry.space_group_name_H-M   'P 1'
#
loop_
_entity.id
_entity.type
_entity.pdbx_description
1 polymer ?
#
loop_
_entity_poly.entity_id
_entity_poly.type
_entity_poly.pdbx_seq_one_letter_code
_entity_poly.pdbx_strand_id
1 'polypeptide(L)'
;MTDYNAVRTYLRDLQDRLCAGFEGVDGGRFIQDAWERPEGGGPSLGGGGRSRVLKDGAVFEQAGVGYSEVSGASLPASATAHRPELAGAPWRAVGVSLVIHPRNPHVPTSHANV
;
A
#
# COMPACT_ATOMS: atom_id res chain seq x y z
N MET A 1 3.69 -21.39 -9.36
CA MET A 1 2.56 -20.85 -8.57
C MET A 1 3.08 -19.83 -7.56
N THR A 2 2.44 -18.68 -7.48
CA THR A 2 2.85 -17.63 -6.57
C THR A 2 2.53 -18.01 -5.12
N ASP A 3 3.52 -17.92 -4.25
CA ASP A 3 3.31 -18.07 -2.81
C ASP A 3 2.84 -16.71 -2.25
N TYR A 4 1.55 -16.59 -2.06
CA TYR A 4 0.91 -15.37 -1.56
C TYR A 4 1.46 -14.95 -0.18
N ASN A 5 1.68 -15.91 0.71
CA ASN A 5 2.18 -15.61 2.05
C ASN A 5 3.61 -15.09 2.02
N ALA A 6 4.45 -15.63 1.14
CA ALA A 6 5.81 -15.13 0.97
C ALA A 6 5.82 -13.70 0.42
N VAL A 7 4.98 -13.41 -0.56
CA VAL A 7 4.85 -12.06 -1.13
C VAL A 7 4.33 -11.08 -0.07
N ARG A 8 3.32 -11.49 0.66
CA ARG A 8 2.74 -10.69 1.75
C ARG A 8 3.78 -10.34 2.81
N THR A 9 4.55 -11.32 3.25
CA THR A 9 5.61 -11.13 4.24
C THR A 9 6.69 -10.18 3.72
N TYR A 10 7.11 -10.35 2.47
CA TYR A 10 8.10 -9.48 1.84
C TYR A 10 7.61 -8.03 1.78
N LEU A 11 6.36 -7.81 1.37
CA LEU A 11 5.82 -6.46 1.21
C LEU A 11 5.60 -5.75 2.55
N ARG A 12 5.18 -6.49 3.59
CA ARG A 12 5.09 -5.92 4.93
C ARG A 12 6.46 -5.49 5.45
N ASP A 13 7.46 -6.32 5.25
CA ASP A 13 8.85 -5.98 5.59
C ASP A 13 9.36 -4.78 4.77
N LEU A 14 9.00 -4.71 3.50
CA LEU A 14 9.36 -3.59 2.64
C LEU A 14 8.80 -2.27 3.19
N GLN A 15 7.55 -2.25 3.64
CA GLN A 15 6.97 -1.08 4.29
C GLN A 15 7.79 -0.67 5.52
N ASP A 16 8.14 -1.63 6.37
CA ASP A 16 8.93 -1.36 7.57
C ASP A 16 10.30 -0.76 7.21
N ARG A 17 10.98 -1.31 6.22
CA ARG A 17 12.30 -0.84 5.79
C ARG A 17 12.23 0.54 5.14
N LEU A 18 11.21 0.80 4.33
CA LEU A 18 11.01 2.11 3.71
C LEU A 18 10.78 3.18 4.78
N CYS A 19 9.89 2.91 5.72
CA CYS A 19 9.61 3.85 6.80
C CYS A 19 10.85 4.12 7.64
N ALA A 20 11.62 3.09 7.99
CA ALA A 20 12.86 3.24 8.74
C ALA A 20 13.88 4.09 7.98
N GLY A 21 14.00 3.88 6.67
CA GLY A 21 14.90 4.67 5.82
C GLY A 21 14.52 6.14 5.76
N PHE A 22 13.24 6.42 5.56
CA PHE A 22 12.75 7.80 5.52
C PHE A 22 12.86 8.48 6.88
N GLU A 23 12.58 7.78 7.96
CA GLU A 23 12.78 8.30 9.32
C GLU A 23 14.24 8.65 9.58
N GLY A 24 15.16 7.82 9.10
CA GLY A 24 16.60 8.08 9.21
C GLY A 24 17.03 9.35 8.47
N VAL A 25 16.44 9.64 7.33
CA VAL A 25 16.73 10.86 6.57
C VAL A 25 16.11 12.10 7.23
N ASP A 26 14.88 12.00 7.72
CA ASP A 26 14.10 13.13 8.21
C ASP A 26 14.34 13.44 9.69
N GLY A 27 14.51 12.42 10.50
CA GLY A 27 14.55 12.53 11.97
C GLY A 27 13.18 12.44 12.63
N GLY A 28 12.09 12.53 11.86
CA GLY A 28 10.73 12.36 12.37
C GLY A 28 10.30 10.90 12.46
N ARG A 29 9.02 10.70 12.74
CA ARG A 29 8.45 9.36 12.90
C ARG A 29 7.14 9.24 12.12
N PHE A 30 6.95 8.08 11.50
CA PHE A 30 5.68 7.73 10.90
C PHE A 30 4.67 7.34 11.98
N ILE A 31 3.42 7.74 11.78
CA ILE A 31 2.28 7.33 12.60
C ILE A 31 1.51 6.27 11.81
N GLN A 32 1.22 5.14 12.44
CA GLN A 32 0.54 4.04 11.80
C GLN A 32 -0.95 4.04 12.14
N ASP A 33 -1.75 3.78 11.11
CA ASP A 33 -3.17 3.47 11.25
C ASP A 33 -3.41 2.11 10.56
N ALA A 34 -3.79 1.11 11.35
CA ALA A 34 -4.14 -0.21 10.83
C ALA A 34 -5.65 -0.26 10.61
N TRP A 35 -6.07 -0.84 9.48
CA TRP A 35 -7.47 -0.91 9.12
C TRP A 35 -7.82 -2.29 8.57
N GLU A 36 -9.09 -2.64 8.68
CA GLU A 36 -9.62 -3.90 8.19
C GLU A 36 -10.91 -3.67 7.43
N ARG A 37 -11.13 -4.49 6.38
CA ARG A 37 -12.41 -4.60 5.69
C ARG A 37 -13.00 -5.95 5.99
N PRO A 38 -14.12 -6.03 6.74
CA PRO A 38 -14.75 -7.30 7.03
C PRO A 38 -15.27 -7.93 5.73
N GLU A 39 -15.10 -9.24 5.62
CA GLU A 39 -15.68 -10.02 4.52
C GLU A 39 -17.21 -9.93 4.59
N GLY A 40 -17.84 -9.84 3.41
CA GLY A 40 -19.29 -9.79 3.31
C GLY A 40 -19.89 -8.40 3.47
N GLY A 41 -19.09 -7.36 3.70
CA GLY A 41 -19.57 -5.97 3.67
C GLY A 41 -19.60 -5.46 2.25
N GLY A 42 -20.74 -5.39 1.61
CA GLY A 42 -21.05 -4.97 0.23
C GLY A 42 -19.86 -4.87 -0.68
N PRO A 43 -19.90 -4.99 -1.86
CA PRO A 43 -19.62 -6.03 -2.84
C PRO A 43 -18.48 -6.99 -2.48
N SER A 44 -18.59 -7.68 -1.36
CA SER A 44 -17.73 -8.82 -0.98
C SER A 44 -16.23 -8.53 -0.94
N LEU A 45 -15.84 -7.34 -0.51
CA LEU A 45 -14.44 -6.98 -0.34
C LEU A 45 -13.96 -7.33 1.07
N GLY A 46 -12.79 -7.95 1.16
CA GLY A 46 -12.13 -8.25 2.42
C GLY A 46 -10.71 -7.73 2.42
N GLY A 47 -10.04 -7.88 3.55
CA GLY A 47 -8.64 -7.54 3.68
C GLY A 47 -8.37 -6.46 4.71
N GLY A 48 -7.20 -5.86 4.62
CA GLY A 48 -6.77 -4.84 5.56
C GLY A 48 -5.50 -4.17 5.09
N GLY A 49 -4.96 -3.34 5.96
CA GLY A 49 -3.72 -2.66 5.64
C GLY A 49 -3.16 -1.87 6.81
N ARG A 50 -2.03 -1.26 6.53
CA ARG A 50 -1.32 -0.39 7.47
C ARG A 50 -0.94 0.88 6.71
N SER A 51 -1.57 1.98 7.03
CA SER A 51 -1.19 3.29 6.49
C SER A 51 -0.22 3.95 7.44
N ARG A 52 0.89 4.45 6.95
CA ARG A 52 1.87 5.17 7.75
C ARG A 52 2.11 6.54 7.14
N VAL A 53 2.03 7.58 7.96
CA VAL A 53 2.16 8.96 7.53
C VAL A 53 3.13 9.69 8.45
N LEU A 54 4.05 10.43 7.84
CA LEU A 54 4.93 11.38 8.50
C LEU A 54 4.54 12.77 8.03
N LYS A 55 4.30 13.68 8.96
CA LYS A 55 3.92 15.06 8.67
C LYS A 55 4.86 16.05 9.32
N ASP A 56 5.02 17.18 8.69
CA ASP A 56 5.77 18.33 9.23
C ASP A 56 7.19 17.98 9.64
N GLY A 57 7.81 17.07 8.89
CA GLY A 57 9.20 16.69 9.11
C GLY A 57 10.19 17.77 8.68
N ALA A 58 11.43 17.59 9.11
CA ALA A 58 12.50 18.54 8.74
C ALA A 58 12.83 18.48 7.24
N VAL A 59 12.77 17.30 6.64
CA VAL A 59 13.08 17.07 5.23
C VAL A 59 11.80 16.84 4.42
N PHE A 60 10.87 16.05 4.95
CA PHE A 60 9.61 15.75 4.29
C PHE A 60 8.47 16.57 4.90
N GLU A 61 7.84 17.40 4.08
CA GLU A 61 6.63 18.09 4.49
C GLU A 61 5.53 17.08 4.79
N GLN A 62 5.43 16.05 3.94
CA GLN A 62 4.54 14.93 4.16
C GLN A 62 5.07 13.70 3.43
N ALA A 63 4.99 12.56 4.05
CA ALA A 63 5.34 11.28 3.45
C ALA A 63 4.30 10.24 3.84
N GLY A 64 3.87 9.44 2.89
CA GLY A 64 2.95 8.34 3.12
C GLY A 64 3.52 7.04 2.57
N VAL A 65 3.50 5.99 3.37
CA VAL A 65 3.88 4.64 2.94
C VAL A 65 2.76 3.70 3.38
N GLY A 66 2.02 3.19 2.41
CA GLY A 66 0.88 2.32 2.66
C GLY A 66 1.16 0.88 2.28
N TYR A 67 0.70 -0.04 3.12
CA TYR A 67 0.60 -1.45 2.79
C TYR A 67 -0.88 -1.82 2.74
N SER A 68 -1.30 -2.54 1.70
CA SER A 68 -2.67 -3.02 1.60
C SER A 68 -2.70 -4.46 1.11
N GLU A 69 -3.62 -5.21 1.66
CA GLU A 69 -4.00 -6.53 1.16
C GLU A 69 -5.52 -6.55 1.08
N VAL A 70 -6.04 -6.71 -0.11
CA VAL A 70 -7.47 -6.72 -0.36
C VAL A 70 -7.85 -7.93 -1.19
N SER A 71 -9.05 -8.40 -1.00
CA SER A 71 -9.57 -9.54 -1.73
C SER A 71 -11.02 -9.28 -2.12
N GLY A 72 -11.45 -9.97 -3.16
CA GLY A 72 -12.83 -9.89 -3.59
C GLY A 72 -13.29 -11.25 -4.13
N ALA A 73 -14.60 -11.47 -4.07
CA ALA A 73 -15.19 -12.70 -4.57
C ALA A 73 -15.22 -12.74 -6.09
N SER A 74 -15.19 -11.58 -6.75
CA SER A 74 -15.35 -11.48 -8.20
C SER A 74 -14.56 -10.29 -8.74
N LEU A 75 -13.73 -10.54 -9.74
CA LEU A 75 -13.01 -9.47 -10.42
C LEU A 75 -13.96 -8.54 -11.17
N PRO A 76 -13.81 -7.21 -11.02
CA PRO A 76 -14.62 -6.27 -11.77
C PRO A 76 -14.26 -6.31 -13.27
N ALA A 77 -15.22 -5.91 -14.11
CA ALA A 77 -15.03 -5.93 -15.56
C ALA A 77 -13.84 -5.09 -16.02
N SER A 78 -13.58 -3.96 -15.34
CA SER A 78 -12.42 -3.09 -15.66
C SER A 78 -11.09 -3.79 -15.47
N ALA A 79 -10.99 -4.72 -14.51
CA ALA A 79 -9.78 -5.46 -14.24
C ALA A 79 -9.56 -6.63 -15.19
N THR A 80 -10.60 -7.03 -15.93
CA THR A 80 -10.57 -8.19 -16.84
C THR A 80 -10.69 -7.81 -18.31
N ALA A 81 -10.55 -6.52 -18.64
CA ALA A 81 -10.72 -6.02 -20.00
C ALA A 81 -9.77 -6.71 -21.01
N HIS A 82 -8.54 -7.03 -20.57
CA HIS A 82 -7.54 -7.71 -21.39
C HIS A 82 -7.48 -9.23 -21.13
N ARG A 83 -8.23 -9.71 -20.15
CA ARG A 83 -8.25 -11.12 -19.75
C ARG A 83 -9.66 -11.54 -19.36
N PRO A 84 -10.56 -11.63 -20.38
CA PRO A 84 -11.98 -11.93 -20.10
C PRO A 84 -12.20 -13.26 -19.38
N GLU A 85 -11.26 -14.22 -19.51
CA GLU A 85 -11.36 -15.52 -18.85
C GLU A 85 -11.31 -15.42 -17.33
N LEU A 86 -10.84 -14.28 -16.78
CA LEU A 86 -10.79 -14.06 -15.34
C LEU A 86 -12.05 -13.39 -14.79
N ALA A 87 -13.00 -13.02 -15.66
CA ALA A 87 -14.23 -12.36 -15.22
C ALA A 87 -14.97 -13.21 -14.19
N GLY A 88 -15.34 -12.60 -13.07
CA GLY A 88 -16.03 -13.28 -11.99
C GLY A 88 -15.15 -14.14 -11.09
N ALA A 89 -13.85 -14.23 -11.36
CA ALA A 89 -12.94 -15.02 -10.52
C ALA A 89 -12.67 -14.35 -9.17
N PRO A 90 -12.50 -15.13 -8.09
CA PRO A 90 -12.01 -14.56 -6.83
C PRO A 90 -10.59 -14.05 -7.00
N TRP A 91 -10.23 -13.02 -6.22
CA TRP A 91 -8.93 -12.37 -6.38
C TRP A 91 -8.39 -11.87 -5.06
N ARG A 92 -7.07 -11.71 -5.03
CA ARG A 92 -6.34 -11.05 -3.95
C ARG A 92 -5.36 -10.06 -4.57
N ALA A 93 -5.20 -8.93 -3.91
CA ALA A 93 -4.19 -7.95 -4.29
C ALA A 93 -3.44 -7.53 -3.04
N VAL A 94 -2.12 -7.48 -3.11
CA VAL A 94 -1.27 -7.03 -2.03
C VAL A 94 -0.22 -6.09 -2.61
N GLY A 95 0.02 -5.01 -1.93
CA GLY A 95 0.96 -4.01 -2.45
C GLY A 95 1.42 -3.02 -1.42
N VAL A 96 2.48 -2.32 -1.78
CA VAL A 96 3.01 -1.17 -1.05
C VAL A 96 3.02 0.00 -2.01
N SER A 97 2.54 1.15 -1.53
CA SER A 97 2.62 2.41 -2.27
C SER A 97 3.23 3.47 -1.39
N LEU A 98 3.94 4.40 -2.02
CA LEU A 98 4.48 5.54 -1.30
C LEU A 98 4.30 6.81 -2.10
N VAL A 99 4.16 7.92 -1.36
CA VAL A 99 4.22 9.25 -1.92
C VAL A 99 5.03 10.11 -0.96
N ILE A 100 6.00 10.82 -1.51
CA ILE A 100 6.94 11.62 -0.72
C ILE A 100 6.90 13.06 -1.22
N HIS A 101 6.54 13.98 -0.33
CA HIS A 101 6.52 15.40 -0.61
C HIS A 101 7.66 16.09 0.14
N PRO A 102 8.80 16.34 -0.51
CA PRO A 102 9.89 17.07 0.14
C PRO A 102 9.47 18.48 0.52
N ARG A 103 10.02 18.98 1.61
CA ARG A 103 9.80 20.37 2.04
C ARG A 103 10.44 21.35 1.07
N ASN A 104 11.61 21.01 0.51
CA ASN A 104 12.30 21.84 -0.47
C ASN A 104 11.58 21.74 -1.82
N PRO A 105 11.04 22.86 -2.36
CA PRO A 105 10.29 22.83 -3.61
C PRO A 105 11.15 22.53 -4.85
N HIS A 106 12.47 22.53 -4.70
CA HIS A 106 13.38 22.15 -5.80
C HIS A 106 13.61 20.64 -5.87
N VAL A 107 13.13 19.89 -4.88
CA VAL A 107 13.22 18.44 -4.89
C VAL A 107 11.89 17.84 -5.35
N PRO A 108 11.89 16.98 -6.38
CA PRO A 108 10.63 16.46 -6.92
C PRO A 108 9.87 15.59 -5.92
N THR A 109 8.55 15.66 -5.99
CA THR A 109 7.68 14.69 -5.34
C THR A 109 7.90 13.32 -5.97
N SER A 110 7.94 12.28 -5.14
CA SER A 110 8.15 10.92 -5.60
C SER A 110 6.94 10.06 -5.29
N HIS A 111 6.60 9.18 -6.21
CA HIS A 111 5.54 8.19 -6.05
C HIS A 111 6.02 6.85 -6.59
N ALA A 112 5.76 5.80 -5.85
CA ALA A 112 6.08 4.44 -6.28
C ALA A 112 5.01 3.47 -5.78
N ASN A 113 4.89 2.35 -6.48
CA ASN A 113 3.85 1.38 -6.23
C ASN A 113 4.33 0.00 -6.69
N VAL A 114 4.27 -0.98 -5.83
CA VAL A 114 4.59 -2.39 -6.12
C VAL A 114 3.54 -3.33 -5.56
#